data_0285e28e8f298c3f5998ea3cf6e05a6a
#
_entry.id   0285e28e8f298c3f5998ea3cf6e05a6a
#
_cell.length_a   1.000
_cell.length_b   1.000
_cell.length_c   1.000
_cell.angle_alpha   90.00
_cell.angle_beta   90.00
_cell.angle_gamma   90.00
#
_symmetry.space_group_name_H-M   'P 1'
#
loop_
_entity.id
_entity.type
_entity.pdbx_description
1 polymer ?
#
loop_
_entity_poly.entity_id
_entity_poly.type
_entity_poly.pdbx_seq_one_letter_code
_entity_poly.pdbx_strand_id
1 'polypeptide(L)'
;MNSRRAARLAISAATGPPGYPGMRGHEPDVVTARGRAAAIQRATEEIRRVAPGAGSYVSESNFFEEWRDAYWGANDPRLLAIKDRYDPDGLFFVHHGVGSERWSADGFTRLA
;
A
#
# COMPACT_ATOMS: atom_id res chain seq x y z
N MET A 1 -11.06 -34.27 3.73
CA MET A 1 -11.85 -33.38 2.84
C MET A 1 -11.09 -32.07 2.66
N ASN A 2 -10.40 -31.90 1.52
CA ASN A 2 -9.57 -30.70 1.29
C ASN A 2 -10.50 -29.53 0.94
N SER A 3 -10.80 -28.69 1.91
CA SER A 3 -11.51 -27.42 1.66
C SER A 3 -10.61 -26.56 0.79
N ARG A 4 -10.93 -26.43 -0.48
CA ARG A 4 -10.30 -25.44 -1.37
C ARG A 4 -10.66 -24.06 -0.82
N ARG A 5 -9.70 -23.39 -0.20
CA ARG A 5 -9.87 -21.99 0.17
C ARG A 5 -9.97 -21.18 -1.12
N ALA A 6 -11.13 -20.62 -1.39
CA ALA A 6 -11.31 -19.70 -2.50
C ALA A 6 -10.62 -18.38 -2.12
N ALA A 7 -9.62 -17.95 -2.91
CA ALA A 7 -9.09 -16.60 -2.84
C ALA A 7 -9.94 -15.69 -3.74
N ARG A 8 -10.29 -14.51 -3.23
CA ARG A 8 -10.99 -13.46 -3.99
C ARG A 8 -10.28 -12.16 -3.80
N LEU A 9 -10.15 -11.39 -4.87
CA LEU A 9 -9.66 -10.01 -4.85
C LEU A 9 -10.85 -9.07 -5.01
N ALA A 10 -10.98 -8.11 -4.11
CA ALA A 10 -11.93 -7.01 -4.22
C ALA A 10 -11.15 -5.70 -4.37
N ILE A 11 -11.47 -4.91 -5.39
CA ILE A 11 -10.84 -3.64 -5.69
C ILE A 11 -11.87 -2.53 -5.57
N SER A 12 -11.57 -1.54 -4.74
CA SER A 12 -12.33 -0.29 -4.64
C SER A 12 -11.44 0.83 -5.20
N ALA A 13 -11.85 1.44 -6.29
CA ALA A 13 -11.06 2.45 -6.97
C ALA A 13 -11.92 3.64 -7.42
N ALA A 14 -11.28 4.78 -7.61
CA ALA A 14 -11.86 5.95 -8.26
C ALA A 14 -10.85 6.55 -9.24
N THR A 15 -11.36 7.11 -10.32
CA THR A 15 -10.53 7.75 -11.35
C THR A 15 -10.69 9.27 -11.30
N GLY A 16 -9.70 9.97 -11.82
CA GLY A 16 -9.73 11.43 -12.00
C GLY A 16 -8.96 11.81 -13.25
N PRO A 17 -9.11 13.05 -13.73
CA PRO A 17 -8.26 13.56 -14.80
C PRO A 17 -6.81 13.59 -14.31
N PRO A 18 -5.82 13.46 -15.21
CA PRO A 18 -4.43 13.66 -14.85
C PRO A 18 -4.22 15.08 -14.32
N GLY A 19 -3.52 15.18 -13.18
CA GLY A 19 -3.21 16.44 -12.52
C GLY A 19 -1.70 16.65 -12.45
N TYR A 20 -1.24 17.83 -12.83
CA TYR A 20 0.17 18.22 -12.81
C TYR A 20 0.32 19.57 -12.13
N PRO A 21 0.86 19.63 -10.90
CA PRO A 21 1.09 20.87 -10.20
C PRO A 21 1.92 21.84 -11.02
N GLY A 22 1.48 23.11 -11.11
CA GLY A 22 2.18 24.15 -11.89
C GLY A 22 1.89 24.13 -13.40
N MET A 23 1.08 23.22 -13.89
CA MET A 23 0.69 23.20 -15.29
C MET A 23 -0.70 23.79 -15.46
N ARG A 24 -0.80 24.97 -16.08
CA ARG A 24 -2.06 25.71 -16.28
C ARG A 24 -3.13 24.84 -16.97
N GLY A 25 -4.27 24.71 -16.36
CA GLY A 25 -5.40 23.89 -16.85
C GLY A 25 -5.31 22.41 -16.48
N HIS A 26 -4.25 22.00 -15.78
CA HIS A 26 -4.05 20.65 -15.29
C HIS A 26 -3.77 20.61 -13.78
N GLU A 27 -4.12 21.66 -13.07
CA GLU A 27 -3.93 21.71 -11.63
C GLU A 27 -4.71 20.58 -10.94
N PRO A 28 -4.11 19.89 -9.94
CA PRO A 28 -4.81 18.84 -9.22
C PRO A 28 -6.03 19.36 -8.46
N ASP A 29 -7.18 18.77 -8.68
CA ASP A 29 -8.37 19.02 -7.84
C ASP A 29 -8.27 18.21 -6.56
N VAL A 30 -7.55 18.75 -5.58
CA VAL A 30 -7.28 18.12 -4.29
C VAL A 30 -8.57 17.87 -3.49
N VAL A 31 -9.56 18.74 -3.60
CA VAL A 31 -10.84 18.60 -2.86
C VAL A 31 -11.59 17.37 -3.34
N THR A 32 -11.79 17.27 -4.66
CA THR A 32 -12.44 16.11 -5.27
C THR A 32 -11.64 14.82 -5.03
N ALA A 33 -10.31 14.87 -5.15
CA ALA A 33 -9.46 13.70 -4.89
C ALA A 33 -9.58 13.19 -3.45
N ARG A 34 -9.58 14.07 -2.46
CA ARG A 34 -9.80 13.70 -1.05
C ARG A 34 -11.19 13.11 -0.80
N GLY A 35 -12.22 13.66 -1.42
CA GLY A 35 -13.59 13.12 -1.34
C GLY A 35 -13.68 11.70 -1.89
N ARG A 36 -13.02 11.42 -3.01
CA ARG A 36 -12.92 10.07 -3.60
C ARG A 36 -12.13 9.12 -2.71
N ALA A 37 -10.99 9.56 -2.17
CA ALA A 37 -10.20 8.75 -1.23
C ALA A 37 -11.01 8.36 0.00
N ALA A 38 -11.77 9.29 0.59
CA ALA A 38 -12.65 9.01 1.71
C ALA A 38 -13.79 8.02 1.37
N ALA A 39 -14.32 8.06 0.15
CA ALA A 39 -15.32 7.10 -0.30
C ALA A 39 -14.74 5.70 -0.47
N ILE A 40 -13.54 5.58 -1.04
CA ILE A 40 -12.80 4.31 -1.16
C ILE A 40 -12.51 3.74 0.21
N GLN A 41 -12.05 4.57 1.15
CA GLN A 41 -11.76 4.14 2.53
C GLN A 41 -13.00 3.55 3.19
N ARG A 42 -14.15 4.20 3.11
CA ARG A 42 -15.41 3.66 3.65
C ARG A 42 -15.81 2.33 3.02
N ALA A 43 -15.67 2.19 1.70
CA ALA A 43 -15.96 0.94 1.01
C ALA A 43 -15.02 -0.19 1.46
N THR A 44 -13.74 0.10 1.64
CA THR A 44 -12.74 -0.84 2.14
C THR A 44 -13.05 -1.27 3.57
N GLU A 45 -13.48 -0.35 4.43
CA GLU A 45 -13.88 -0.65 5.80
C GLU A 45 -15.08 -1.62 5.86
N GLU A 46 -16.07 -1.46 4.98
CA GLU A 46 -17.20 -2.40 4.89
C GLU A 46 -16.75 -3.80 4.46
N ILE A 47 -15.82 -3.90 3.49
CA ILE A 47 -15.23 -5.17 3.09
C ILE A 47 -14.50 -5.83 4.28
N ARG A 48 -13.72 -5.07 5.04
CA ARG A 48 -13.00 -5.56 6.22
C ARG A 48 -13.91 -6.06 7.33
N ARG A 49 -15.10 -5.50 7.49
CA ARG A 49 -16.09 -6.00 8.48
C ARG A 49 -16.53 -7.43 8.18
N VAL A 50 -16.64 -7.79 6.92
CA VAL A 50 -17.04 -9.14 6.51
C VAL A 50 -15.87 -10.10 6.29
N ALA A 51 -14.66 -9.56 6.15
CA ALA A 51 -13.43 -10.31 5.95
C ALA A 51 -12.28 -9.73 6.80
N PRO A 52 -12.34 -9.80 8.14
CA PRO A 52 -11.39 -9.13 9.04
C PRO A 52 -9.96 -9.67 8.94
N GLY A 53 -9.77 -10.87 8.39
CA GLY A 53 -8.45 -11.47 8.17
C GLY A 53 -7.94 -11.33 6.72
N ALA A 54 -8.57 -10.48 5.91
CA ALA A 54 -8.10 -10.24 4.55
C ALA A 54 -6.83 -9.39 4.55
N GLY A 55 -5.84 -9.79 3.76
CA GLY A 55 -4.68 -8.98 3.43
C GLY A 55 -4.96 -8.01 2.28
N SER A 56 -3.93 -7.30 1.86
CA SER A 56 -3.98 -6.40 0.71
C SER A 56 -2.99 -6.80 -0.38
N TYR A 57 -3.31 -6.47 -1.61
CA TYR A 57 -2.41 -6.68 -2.74
C TYR A 57 -1.49 -5.47 -2.89
N VAL A 58 -0.20 -5.70 -2.70
CA VAL A 58 0.83 -4.65 -2.61
C VAL A 58 0.84 -3.68 -3.80
N SER A 59 0.57 -4.18 -5.01
CA SER A 59 0.63 -3.35 -6.23
C SER A 59 -0.63 -2.50 -6.47
N GLU A 60 -1.70 -2.70 -5.71
CA GLU A 60 -3.00 -2.03 -5.90
C GLU A 60 -3.59 -1.53 -4.58
N SER A 61 -2.75 -1.33 -3.59
CA SER A 61 -3.15 -0.83 -2.28
C SER A 61 -2.91 0.68 -2.16
N ASN A 62 -3.58 1.32 -1.21
CA ASN A 62 -3.35 2.72 -0.90
C ASN A 62 -2.15 2.90 0.05
N PHE A 63 -1.68 4.16 0.19
CA PHE A 63 -0.55 4.50 1.06
C PHE A 63 -0.90 4.63 2.55
N PHE A 64 -2.15 4.37 2.94
CA PHE A 64 -2.64 4.47 4.32
C PHE A 64 -2.90 3.11 4.95
N GLU A 65 -2.44 2.03 4.31
CA GLU A 65 -2.58 0.66 4.79
C GLU A 65 -1.58 0.38 5.92
N GLU A 66 -1.97 -0.42 6.90
CA GLU A 66 -1.02 -1.08 7.81
C GLU A 66 -0.29 -2.19 7.03
N TRP A 67 0.57 -1.77 6.14
CA TRP A 67 1.09 -2.52 5.01
C TRP A 67 1.89 -3.76 5.40
N ARG A 68 2.64 -3.72 6.50
CA ARG A 68 3.48 -4.86 6.89
C ARG A 68 2.65 -6.10 7.16
N ASP A 69 1.60 -5.96 7.94
CA ASP A 69 0.69 -7.06 8.26
C ASP A 69 -0.20 -7.41 7.05
N ALA A 70 -0.72 -6.40 6.36
CA ALA A 70 -1.62 -6.58 5.23
C ALA A 70 -0.97 -7.28 4.02
N TYR A 71 0.32 -7.03 3.74
CA TYR A 71 1.04 -7.60 2.59
C TYR A 71 1.81 -8.85 2.95
N TRP A 72 2.54 -8.81 4.05
CA TRP A 72 3.54 -9.83 4.41
C TRP A 72 3.13 -10.68 5.60
N GLY A 73 2.29 -10.17 6.52
CA GLY A 73 1.83 -10.86 7.70
C GLY A 73 3.00 -11.48 8.48
N ALA A 74 2.85 -12.72 8.91
CA ALA A 74 3.88 -13.44 9.66
C ALA A 74 5.20 -13.68 8.88
N ASN A 75 5.22 -13.43 7.57
CA ASN A 75 6.43 -13.58 6.76
C ASN A 75 7.34 -12.33 6.80
N ASP A 76 6.86 -11.18 7.26
CA ASP A 76 7.61 -9.94 7.27
C ASP A 76 9.01 -10.04 7.89
N PRO A 77 9.21 -10.62 9.09
CA PRO A 77 10.55 -10.74 9.68
C PRO A 77 11.51 -11.60 8.85
N ARG A 78 10.99 -12.67 8.21
CA ARG A 78 11.80 -13.52 7.33
C ARG A 78 12.20 -12.78 6.05
N LEU A 79 11.28 -12.04 5.46
CA LEU A 79 11.53 -11.24 4.26
C LEU A 79 12.54 -10.14 4.56
N LEU A 80 12.46 -9.50 5.72
CA LEU A 80 13.42 -8.50 6.17
C LEU A 80 14.82 -9.09 6.31
N ALA A 81 14.95 -10.26 6.92
CA ALA A 81 16.25 -10.96 7.04
C ALA A 81 16.85 -11.34 5.67
N ILE A 82 16.01 -11.71 4.70
CA ILE A 82 16.43 -11.93 3.31
C ILE A 82 16.89 -10.61 2.68
N LYS A 83 16.12 -9.54 2.84
CA LYS A 83 16.47 -8.20 2.37
C LYS A 83 17.84 -7.76 2.89
N ASP A 84 18.08 -7.91 4.18
CA ASP A 84 19.36 -7.56 4.83
C ASP A 84 20.55 -8.34 4.26
N ARG A 85 20.32 -9.57 3.84
CA ARG A 85 21.37 -10.40 3.25
C ARG A 85 21.72 -10.02 1.81
N TYR A 86 20.71 -9.68 1.00
CA TYR A 86 20.89 -9.47 -0.45
C TYR A 86 20.96 -8.01 -0.85
N ASP A 87 20.47 -7.12 -0.02
CA ASP A 87 20.46 -5.66 -0.23
C ASP A 87 20.72 -4.92 1.09
N PRO A 88 21.91 -5.14 1.71
CA PRO A 88 22.22 -4.56 3.03
C PRO A 88 22.26 -3.02 3.02
N ASP A 89 22.56 -2.44 1.88
CA ASP A 89 22.63 -0.97 1.71
C ASP A 89 21.28 -0.35 1.35
N GLY A 90 20.27 -1.16 1.06
CA GLY A 90 18.92 -0.70 0.73
C GLY A 90 18.82 0.01 -0.61
N LEU A 91 19.59 -0.43 -1.61
CA LEU A 91 19.56 0.15 -2.97
C LEU A 91 18.21 -0.03 -3.67
N PHE A 92 17.54 -1.13 -3.37
CA PHE A 92 16.20 -1.43 -3.90
C PHE A 92 15.13 -0.98 -2.91
N PHE A 93 14.83 0.31 -2.93
CA PHE A 93 13.78 0.91 -2.10
C PHE A 93 12.47 1.00 -2.88
N VAL A 94 11.39 0.61 -2.22
CA VAL A 94 10.00 0.83 -2.68
C VAL A 94 9.19 1.26 -1.48
N HIS A 95 8.36 2.28 -1.63
CA HIS A 95 7.43 2.69 -0.57
C HIS A 95 6.51 1.52 -0.19
N HIS A 96 6.38 1.24 1.11
CA HIS A 96 5.72 0.05 1.63
C HIS A 96 6.36 -1.31 1.22
N GLY A 97 7.57 -1.29 0.66
CA GLY A 97 8.35 -2.49 0.45
C GLY A 97 9.02 -3.00 1.73
N VAL A 98 9.49 -4.24 1.71
CA VAL A 98 10.21 -4.85 2.84
C VAL A 98 11.44 -4.00 3.21
N GLY A 99 11.52 -3.57 4.46
CA GLY A 99 12.60 -2.71 4.97
C GLY A 99 12.41 -1.22 4.72
N SER A 100 11.28 -0.79 4.12
CA SER A 100 11.01 0.62 3.85
C SER A 100 10.81 1.45 5.13
N GLU A 101 10.45 0.83 6.24
CA GLU A 101 10.34 1.48 7.56
C GLU A 101 11.67 2.04 8.09
N ARG A 102 12.79 1.63 7.50
CA ARG A 102 14.13 2.13 7.85
C ARG A 102 14.52 3.39 7.07
N TRP A 103 13.62 3.91 6.28
CA TRP A 103 13.84 5.07 5.43
C TRP A 103 12.85 6.18 5.76
N SER A 104 13.26 7.42 5.51
CA SER A 104 12.35 8.57 5.57
C SER A 104 11.19 8.40 4.58
N ALA A 105 10.09 9.13 4.83
CA ALA A 105 8.89 9.04 3.99
C ALA A 105 9.14 9.39 2.51
N ASP A 106 10.17 10.18 2.24
CA ASP A 106 10.61 10.50 0.87
C ASP A 106 11.59 9.48 0.26
N GLY A 107 12.05 8.49 1.05
CA GLY A 107 12.94 7.42 0.61
C GLY A 107 14.41 7.82 0.42
N PHE A 108 14.81 9.05 0.78
CA PHE A 108 16.16 9.53 0.52
C PHE A 108 17.10 9.45 1.73
N THR A 109 16.56 9.29 2.93
CA THR A 109 17.37 9.25 4.16
C THR A 109 17.14 7.95 4.90
N ARG A 110 18.23 7.22 5.16
CA ARG A 110 18.17 6.04 6.03
C ARG A 110 18.03 6.49 7.48
N LEU A 111 17.05 5.98 8.16
CA LEU A 111 16.80 6.21 9.58
C LEU A 111 17.74 5.30 10.41
N ALA A 112 18.12 5.78 11.59
CA ALA A 112 19.01 5.04 12.49
C ALA A 112 18.28 3.85 13.17
#